data_16e15d973eda29917039dbf19c9b5b8e
#
_entry.id   16e15d973eda29917039dbf19c9b5b8e
#
_cell.length_a   1.000
_cell.length_b   1.000
_cell.length_c   1.000
_cell.angle_alpha   90.00
_cell.angle_beta   90.00
_cell.angle_gamma   90.00
#
_symmetry.space_group_name_H-M   'P 1'
#
loop_
_entity.id
_entity.type
_entity.pdbx_description
1 polymer ?
#
loop_
_entity_poly.entity_id
_entity_poly.type
_entity_poly.pdbx_seq_one_letter_code
_entity_poly.pdbx_strand_id
1 'polypeptide(L)'
;KSVEAKERRLVPEVIEDFFKTAGPIAGVHPSPVRGKDHVYKVGKVPKTLTTIGERLEPRFGKLGREYQRVVFDKRLLGDDATLEWVTPGHPLFEVVRSDVTDRVDDDLRRGAVLWDLHARTPYRLDVYAASIKDGRGNTLHKKLFVVRAEVDGTLSLRQPTLFLDLIPSTKGTKAPDVPGLPECNLVEVHLVENALNPFLVEVQSARTKENSVVREHIEISLNTLIDKQQIKLGEQLERRVEGQVIPAIEGNIKQAEDHLDELNARLERRRHALGGCPGGC
;
A
#
# COMPACT_ATOMS: atom_id res chain seq x y z
N LYS A 1 -14.65 -9.94 -9.40
CA LYS A 1 -13.68 -8.80 -9.61
C LYS A 1 -14.25 -7.41 -9.25
N SER A 2 -15.57 -7.18 -9.31
CA SER A 2 -16.18 -5.87 -9.05
C SER A 2 -16.46 -5.62 -7.55
N VAL A 3 -16.80 -6.64 -6.77
CA VAL A 3 -17.15 -6.51 -5.34
C VAL A 3 -15.90 -6.38 -4.48
N GLU A 4 -14.88 -7.22 -4.68
CA GLU A 4 -13.58 -7.13 -3.98
C GLU A 4 -12.83 -5.81 -4.23
N ALA A 5 -12.94 -5.24 -5.45
CA ALA A 5 -12.36 -3.93 -5.75
C ALA A 5 -13.11 -2.78 -5.07
N LYS A 6 -14.39 -2.96 -4.73
CA LYS A 6 -15.17 -1.98 -3.95
C LYS A 6 -14.86 -2.06 -2.46
N GLU A 7 -14.65 -3.25 -1.91
CA GLU A 7 -14.25 -3.45 -0.50
C GLU A 7 -12.84 -2.95 -0.19
N ARG A 8 -11.95 -2.93 -1.18
CA ARG A 8 -10.58 -2.38 -1.04
C ARG A 8 -10.51 -0.86 -1.23
N ARG A 9 -11.58 -0.20 -1.66
CA ARG A 9 -11.63 1.26 -1.69
C ARG A 9 -11.91 1.75 -0.29
N LEU A 10 -10.93 2.41 0.30
CA LEU A 10 -11.14 3.20 1.50
C LEU A 10 -12.28 4.19 1.21
N VAL A 11 -13.39 3.98 1.90
CA VAL A 11 -14.59 4.80 1.73
C VAL A 11 -14.26 6.20 2.27
N PRO A 12 -14.51 7.28 1.51
CA PRO A 12 -14.16 8.64 1.93
C PRO A 12 -14.65 9.01 3.33
N GLU A 13 -15.83 8.54 3.70
CA GLU A 13 -16.45 8.75 5.00
C GLU A 13 -15.60 8.13 6.14
N VAL A 14 -15.05 6.95 5.93
CA VAL A 14 -14.16 6.29 6.91
C VAL A 14 -12.84 7.06 7.07
N ILE A 15 -12.29 7.59 5.97
CA ILE A 15 -11.07 8.41 5.99
C ILE A 15 -11.34 9.72 6.75
N GLU A 16 -12.47 10.35 6.47
CA GLU A 16 -12.90 11.59 7.14
C GLU A 16 -13.08 11.36 8.64
N ASP A 17 -13.82 10.34 9.04
CA ASP A 17 -14.08 10.02 10.45
C ASP A 17 -12.79 9.65 11.19
N PHE A 18 -11.92 8.87 10.58
CA PHE A 18 -10.59 8.61 11.12
C PHE A 18 -9.84 9.91 11.36
N PHE A 19 -9.77 10.80 10.37
CA PHE A 19 -9.00 12.03 10.47
C PHE A 19 -9.60 13.00 11.50
N LYS A 20 -10.94 13.07 11.61
CA LYS A 20 -11.64 13.87 12.62
C LYS A 20 -11.38 13.38 14.05
N THR A 21 -11.20 12.06 14.22
CA THR A 21 -10.94 11.44 15.52
C THR A 21 -9.44 11.45 15.87
N ALA A 22 -8.59 11.07 14.93
CA ALA A 22 -7.14 10.96 15.12
C ALA A 22 -6.44 12.32 15.10
N GLY A 23 -6.91 13.25 14.29
CA GLY A 23 -6.33 14.59 14.17
C GLY A 23 -6.15 15.30 15.50
N PRO A 24 -7.19 15.45 16.33
CA PRO A 24 -7.09 16.10 17.64
C PRO A 24 -6.07 15.44 18.58
N ILE A 25 -5.91 14.12 18.52
CA ILE A 25 -4.89 13.38 19.29
C ILE A 25 -3.48 13.81 18.86
N ALA A 26 -3.27 14.01 17.56
CA ALA A 26 -2.00 14.48 16.99
C ALA A 26 -1.84 16.02 17.08
N GLY A 27 -2.81 16.73 17.67
CA GLY A 27 -2.82 18.20 17.77
C GLY A 27 -3.28 18.91 16.49
N VAL A 28 -3.88 18.19 15.56
CA VAL A 28 -4.49 18.70 14.32
C VAL A 28 -6.00 18.78 14.52
N HIS A 29 -6.58 19.97 14.44
CA HIS A 29 -7.99 20.19 14.73
C HIS A 29 -8.76 20.57 13.47
N PRO A 30 -9.30 19.60 12.70
CA PRO A 30 -10.10 19.89 11.53
C PRO A 30 -11.42 20.57 11.95
N SER A 31 -11.67 21.74 11.41
CA SER A 31 -12.91 22.50 11.64
C SER A 31 -13.67 22.67 10.33
N PRO A 32 -15.00 22.46 10.33
CA PRO A 32 -15.81 22.57 9.11
C PRO A 32 -15.78 24.01 8.58
N VAL A 33 -15.71 24.14 7.27
CA VAL A 33 -15.79 25.44 6.59
C VAL A 33 -17.25 25.82 6.41
N ARG A 34 -17.62 27.00 6.88
CA ARG A 34 -19.01 27.48 6.86
C ARG A 34 -19.56 27.51 5.42
N GLY A 35 -20.73 26.90 5.23
CA GLY A 35 -21.42 26.85 3.94
C GLY A 35 -20.85 25.86 2.93
N LYS A 36 -19.95 24.98 3.34
CA LYS A 36 -19.40 23.89 2.48
C LYS A 36 -19.42 22.58 3.26
N ASP A 37 -20.22 21.63 2.81
CA ASP A 37 -20.27 20.30 3.42
C ASP A 37 -19.00 19.52 3.10
N HIS A 38 -18.51 18.72 4.07
CA HIS A 38 -17.31 17.88 3.96
C HIS A 38 -16.01 18.62 3.58
N VAL A 39 -15.97 19.94 3.74
CA VAL A 39 -14.76 20.75 3.58
C VAL A 39 -14.28 21.23 4.95
N TYR A 40 -13.01 21.00 5.26
CA TYR A 40 -12.43 21.30 6.55
C TYR A 40 -11.24 22.24 6.43
N LYS A 41 -11.08 23.10 7.43
CA LYS A 41 -9.86 23.87 7.66
C LYS A 41 -9.05 23.17 8.75
N VAL A 42 -7.79 22.89 8.47
CA VAL A 42 -6.83 22.31 9.44
C VAL A 42 -5.99 23.42 10.09
N GLY A 43 -5.68 24.47 9.32
CA GLY A 43 -4.82 25.54 9.77
C GLY A 43 -3.34 25.11 9.84
N LYS A 44 -2.60 25.66 10.81
CA LYS A 44 -1.17 25.38 10.97
C LYS A 44 -0.93 23.99 11.52
N VAL A 45 -0.01 23.27 10.90
CA VAL A 45 0.43 21.95 11.36
C VAL A 45 1.33 22.12 12.59
N PRO A 46 1.10 21.33 13.67
CA PRO A 46 1.94 21.35 14.86
C PRO A 46 3.41 21.05 14.56
N LYS A 47 4.31 21.75 15.24
CA LYS A 47 5.76 21.52 15.08
C LYS A 47 6.18 20.08 15.44
N THR A 48 5.47 19.44 16.36
CA THR A 48 5.72 18.03 16.75
C THR A 48 5.57 17.07 15.58
N LEU A 49 4.72 17.38 14.61
CA LEU A 49 4.53 16.58 13.41
C LEU A 49 5.59 16.84 12.32
N THR A 50 6.36 17.94 12.42
CA THR A 50 7.36 18.29 11.41
C THR A 50 8.45 17.23 11.32
N THR A 51 8.98 16.75 12.47
CA THR A 51 10.00 15.69 12.50
C THR A 51 9.50 14.38 11.89
N ILE A 52 8.24 14.03 12.16
CA ILE A 52 7.60 12.87 11.53
C ILE A 52 7.47 13.10 10.02
N GLY A 53 7.07 14.33 9.62
CA GLY A 53 6.95 14.74 8.23
C GLY A 53 8.28 14.60 7.46
N GLU A 54 9.38 15.07 8.03
CA GLU A 54 10.72 14.94 7.46
C GLU A 54 11.13 13.47 7.27
N ARG A 55 10.83 12.62 8.24
CA ARG A 55 11.08 11.17 8.15
C ARG A 55 10.27 10.50 7.04
N LEU A 56 9.05 10.97 6.80
CA LEU A 56 8.12 10.39 5.81
C LEU A 56 8.21 11.04 4.43
N GLU A 57 8.88 12.19 4.31
CA GLU A 57 8.98 12.97 3.06
C GLU A 57 9.47 12.16 1.84
N PRO A 58 10.50 11.28 1.94
CA PRO A 58 10.97 10.51 0.79
C PRO A 58 9.92 9.58 0.17
N ARG A 59 8.89 9.21 0.96
CA ARG A 59 7.85 8.28 0.54
C ARG A 59 6.56 8.96 0.15
N PHE A 60 6.16 10.00 0.87
CA PHE A 60 4.84 10.60 0.76
C PHE A 60 4.86 12.06 0.29
N GLY A 61 6.05 12.64 0.13
CA GLY A 61 6.22 14.03 -0.21
C GLY A 61 6.22 14.98 0.99
N LYS A 62 6.47 16.25 0.71
CA LYS A 62 6.70 17.27 1.73
C LYS A 62 5.43 17.64 2.47
N LEU A 63 5.51 17.66 3.81
CA LEU A 63 4.44 18.14 4.68
C LEU A 63 4.26 19.65 4.52
N GLY A 64 3.02 20.10 4.25
CA GLY A 64 2.65 21.52 4.24
C GLY A 64 2.71 22.12 5.64
N ARG A 65 3.00 23.42 5.71
CA ARG A 65 2.99 24.17 6.99
C ARG A 65 1.58 24.50 7.46
N GLU A 66 0.65 24.59 6.53
CA GLU A 66 -0.73 24.99 6.78
C GLU A 66 -1.65 24.42 5.70
N TYR A 67 -2.89 24.07 6.10
CA TYR A 67 -3.92 23.55 5.21
C TYR A 67 -5.22 24.31 5.43
N GLN A 68 -5.60 25.14 4.47
CA GLN A 68 -6.77 26.01 4.57
C GLN A 68 -8.08 25.33 4.20
N ARG A 69 -8.03 24.41 3.23
CA ARG A 69 -9.22 23.70 2.75
C ARG A 69 -8.83 22.29 2.35
N VAL A 70 -9.31 21.32 3.12
CA VAL A 70 -9.09 19.90 2.85
C VAL A 70 -10.41 19.20 2.64
N VAL A 71 -10.40 18.19 1.75
CA VAL A 71 -11.51 17.28 1.49
C VAL A 71 -10.98 15.84 1.52
N PHE A 72 -11.85 14.92 1.90
CA PHE A 72 -11.51 13.49 1.95
C PHE A 72 -12.09 12.70 0.77
N ASP A 73 -13.08 13.27 0.09
CA ASP A 73 -13.65 12.70 -1.13
C ASP A 73 -13.13 13.45 -2.36
N LYS A 74 -12.49 12.69 -3.27
CA LYS A 74 -11.99 13.23 -4.54
C LYS A 74 -13.06 13.89 -5.39
N ARG A 75 -14.32 13.44 -5.27
CA ARG A 75 -15.46 14.00 -6.03
C ARG A 75 -15.75 15.46 -5.68
N LEU A 76 -15.32 15.90 -4.49
CA LEU A 76 -15.52 17.28 -4.02
C LEU A 76 -14.47 18.25 -4.54
N LEU A 77 -13.39 17.78 -5.18
CA LEU A 77 -12.34 18.68 -5.70
C LEU A 77 -12.87 19.63 -6.78
N GLY A 78 -13.69 19.13 -7.71
CA GLY A 78 -14.16 19.92 -8.86
C GLY A 78 -13.00 20.66 -9.54
N ASP A 79 -13.26 21.91 -9.94
CA ASP A 79 -12.26 22.81 -10.53
C ASP A 79 -11.64 23.78 -9.50
N ASP A 80 -11.93 23.60 -8.18
CA ASP A 80 -11.41 24.46 -7.11
C ASP A 80 -9.97 24.07 -6.73
N ALA A 81 -8.99 24.69 -7.37
CA ALA A 81 -7.57 24.47 -7.13
C ALA A 81 -7.13 24.80 -5.67
N THR A 82 -7.99 25.37 -4.85
CA THR A 82 -7.69 25.69 -3.44
C THR A 82 -8.04 24.54 -2.49
N LEU A 83 -8.71 23.49 -2.99
CA LEU A 83 -9.04 22.31 -2.22
C LEU A 83 -7.90 21.29 -2.32
N GLU A 84 -7.53 20.73 -1.19
CA GLU A 84 -6.51 19.70 -1.08
C GLU A 84 -7.14 18.37 -0.67
N TRP A 85 -6.92 17.34 -1.48
CA TRP A 85 -7.48 16.03 -1.22
C TRP A 85 -6.58 15.23 -0.28
N VAL A 86 -7.05 15.04 0.95
CA VAL A 86 -6.35 14.30 2.00
C VAL A 86 -6.85 12.85 2.04
N THR A 87 -5.97 11.92 1.74
CA THR A 87 -6.25 10.48 1.65
C THR A 87 -5.01 9.71 2.15
N PRO A 88 -5.11 8.40 2.42
CA PRO A 88 -3.92 7.57 2.64
C PRO A 88 -2.90 7.75 1.51
N GLY A 89 -1.67 8.05 1.90
CA GLY A 89 -0.58 8.47 1.00
C GLY A 89 -0.35 9.98 0.94
N HIS A 90 -1.27 10.80 1.43
CA HIS A 90 -1.06 12.25 1.54
C HIS A 90 -0.19 12.57 2.78
N PRO A 91 0.81 13.48 2.70
CA PRO A 91 1.73 13.77 3.80
C PRO A 91 1.03 14.09 5.12
N LEU A 92 -0.01 14.93 5.11
CA LEU A 92 -0.77 15.30 6.30
C LEU A 92 -1.48 14.08 6.93
N PHE A 93 -2.07 13.20 6.11
CA PHE A 93 -2.72 11.99 6.60
C PHE A 93 -1.71 11.05 7.26
N GLU A 94 -0.57 10.84 6.60
CA GLU A 94 0.45 9.89 7.05
C GLU A 94 1.15 10.34 8.34
N VAL A 95 1.37 11.64 8.54
CA VAL A 95 1.96 12.12 9.80
C VAL A 95 0.99 11.98 10.97
N VAL A 96 -0.30 12.27 10.77
CA VAL A 96 -1.34 12.07 11.79
C VAL A 96 -1.45 10.58 12.12
N ARG A 97 -1.52 9.73 11.11
CA ARG A 97 -1.60 8.28 11.29
C ARG A 97 -0.38 7.73 12.03
N SER A 98 0.83 8.17 11.66
CA SER A 98 2.07 7.73 12.32
C SER A 98 2.10 8.16 13.79
N ASP A 99 1.84 9.43 14.08
CA ASP A 99 1.87 9.97 15.45
C ASP A 99 0.86 9.24 16.37
N VAL A 100 -0.37 9.06 15.87
CA VAL A 100 -1.41 8.34 16.65
C VAL A 100 -1.05 6.87 16.82
N THR A 101 -0.53 6.20 15.79
CA THR A 101 -0.10 4.81 15.89
C THR A 101 1.00 4.65 16.94
N ASP A 102 2.00 5.53 16.92
CA ASP A 102 3.11 5.49 17.87
C ASP A 102 2.62 5.70 19.33
N ARG A 103 1.58 6.52 19.55
CA ARG A 103 0.98 6.76 20.89
C ARG A 103 0.13 5.60 21.40
N VAL A 104 -0.53 4.86 20.53
CA VAL A 104 -1.47 3.79 20.93
C VAL A 104 -0.87 2.38 20.79
N ASP A 105 0.38 2.25 20.32
CA ASP A 105 1.01 0.95 20.06
C ASP A 105 1.03 0.04 21.30
N ASP A 106 1.35 0.62 22.47
CA ASP A 106 1.35 -0.13 23.73
C ASP A 106 -0.06 -0.56 24.18
N ASP A 107 -1.07 0.27 23.92
CA ASP A 107 -2.46 -0.04 24.25
C ASP A 107 -3.01 -1.11 23.31
N LEU A 108 -2.65 -1.07 22.03
CA LEU A 108 -3.04 -2.10 21.06
C LEU A 108 -2.48 -3.49 21.42
N ARG A 109 -1.33 -3.55 22.09
CA ARG A 109 -0.73 -4.81 22.56
C ARG A 109 -1.41 -5.39 23.80
N ARG A 110 -2.11 -4.58 24.59
CA ARG A 110 -2.78 -5.00 25.83
C ARG A 110 -4.14 -5.62 25.62
N GLY A 111 -4.72 -5.41 24.44
CA GLY A 111 -6.09 -5.81 24.15
C GLY A 111 -7.12 -4.84 24.75
N ALA A 112 -8.40 -5.11 24.47
CA ALA A 112 -9.52 -4.31 24.92
C ALA A 112 -10.74 -5.18 25.20
N VAL A 113 -11.62 -4.71 26.11
CA VAL A 113 -12.94 -5.30 26.31
C VAL A 113 -13.95 -4.41 25.57
N LEU A 114 -14.74 -5.06 24.74
CA LEU A 114 -15.74 -4.42 23.89
C LEU A 114 -17.11 -5.08 24.12
N TRP A 115 -18.17 -4.33 23.88
CA TRP A 115 -19.54 -4.82 23.90
C TRP A 115 -20.03 -5.06 22.48
N ASP A 116 -20.54 -6.27 22.23
CA ASP A 116 -21.26 -6.61 21.01
C ASP A 116 -22.75 -6.76 21.34
N LEU A 117 -23.57 -5.84 20.85
CA LEU A 117 -25.02 -5.83 21.11
C LEU A 117 -25.76 -6.98 20.42
N HIS A 118 -25.13 -7.63 19.45
CA HIS A 118 -25.71 -8.73 18.68
C HIS A 118 -25.27 -10.12 19.17
N ALA A 119 -24.25 -10.19 20.01
CA ALA A 119 -23.75 -11.45 20.54
C ALA A 119 -24.54 -11.85 21.82
N ARG A 120 -24.93 -13.13 21.89
CA ARG A 120 -25.60 -13.71 23.08
C ARG A 120 -24.62 -14.35 24.06
N THR A 121 -23.44 -14.72 23.56
CA THR A 121 -22.38 -15.39 24.34
C THR A 121 -21.08 -14.57 24.17
N PRO A 122 -20.24 -14.56 25.22
CA PRO A 122 -18.92 -13.92 25.09
C PRO A 122 -18.05 -14.69 24.10
N TYR A 123 -17.18 -13.95 23.42
CA TYR A 123 -16.20 -14.50 22.47
C TYR A 123 -14.91 -13.69 22.54
N ARG A 124 -13.83 -14.25 22.03
CA ARG A 124 -12.54 -13.56 21.90
C ARG A 124 -12.26 -13.21 20.43
N LEU A 125 -11.70 -12.04 20.19
CA LEU A 125 -11.16 -11.65 18.89
C LEU A 125 -9.65 -11.62 18.98
N ASP A 126 -9.00 -12.49 18.22
CA ASP A 126 -7.56 -12.54 18.09
C ASP A 126 -7.16 -11.82 16.79
N VAL A 127 -6.33 -10.77 16.92
CA VAL A 127 -5.95 -9.90 15.80
C VAL A 127 -4.50 -10.16 15.42
N TYR A 128 -4.26 -10.48 14.16
CA TYR A 128 -2.95 -10.77 13.63
C TYR A 128 -2.60 -9.84 12.47
N ALA A 129 -1.39 -9.30 12.48
CA ALA A 129 -0.84 -8.56 11.36
C ALA A 129 0.14 -9.46 10.60
N ALA A 130 -0.20 -9.84 9.38
CA ALA A 130 0.67 -10.60 8.51
C ALA A 130 1.31 -9.73 7.44
N SER A 131 2.56 -10.03 7.09
CA SER A 131 3.26 -9.37 6.00
C SER A 131 3.96 -10.40 5.11
N ILE A 132 3.85 -10.21 3.79
CA ILE A 132 4.60 -10.98 2.80
C ILE A 132 5.77 -10.11 2.36
N LYS A 133 6.97 -10.69 2.39
CA LYS A 133 8.21 -10.03 1.97
C LYS A 133 8.79 -10.74 0.76
N ASP A 134 9.50 -9.97 -0.07
CA ASP A 134 10.30 -10.55 -1.16
C ASP A 134 11.62 -11.15 -0.64
N GLY A 135 12.36 -11.82 -1.52
CA GLY A 135 13.67 -12.40 -1.19
C GLY A 135 14.75 -11.38 -0.80
N ARG A 136 14.47 -10.08 -0.94
CA ARG A 136 15.33 -8.96 -0.51
C ARG A 136 14.89 -8.35 0.81
N GLY A 137 13.82 -8.89 1.43
CA GLY A 137 13.27 -8.40 2.69
C GLY A 137 12.29 -7.22 2.57
N ASN A 138 11.98 -6.75 1.35
CA ASN A 138 11.00 -5.68 1.16
C ASN A 138 9.58 -6.21 1.40
N THR A 139 8.79 -5.46 2.15
CA THR A 139 7.40 -5.81 2.39
C THR A 139 6.57 -5.54 1.13
N LEU A 140 6.06 -6.62 0.53
CA LEU A 140 5.18 -6.56 -0.63
C LEU A 140 3.74 -6.26 -0.24
N HIS A 141 3.25 -6.97 0.78
CA HIS A 141 1.88 -6.82 1.28
C HIS A 141 1.84 -6.90 2.81
N LYS A 142 0.87 -6.16 3.39
CA LYS A 142 0.47 -6.30 4.80
C LYS A 142 -1.04 -6.44 4.86
N LYS A 143 -1.52 -7.34 5.73
CA LYS A 143 -2.95 -7.57 5.94
C LYS A 143 -3.22 -7.86 7.41
N LEU A 144 -4.33 -7.32 7.93
CA LEU A 144 -4.85 -7.69 9.24
C LEU A 144 -5.82 -8.86 9.08
N PHE A 145 -5.70 -9.82 9.97
CA PHE A 145 -6.61 -10.94 10.10
C PHE A 145 -7.23 -10.92 11.48
N VAL A 146 -8.51 -11.19 11.56
CA VAL A 146 -9.25 -11.27 12.79
C VAL A 146 -9.87 -12.66 12.88
N VAL A 147 -9.56 -13.39 13.93
CA VAL A 147 -10.16 -14.69 14.23
C VAL A 147 -11.09 -14.52 15.43
N ARG A 148 -12.35 -14.85 15.26
CA ARG A 148 -13.33 -14.95 16.34
C ARG A 148 -13.29 -16.36 16.89
N ALA A 149 -13.01 -16.47 18.18
CA ALA A 149 -13.01 -17.71 18.95
C ALA A 149 -14.22 -17.73 19.89
N GLU A 150 -15.07 -18.72 19.74
CA GLU A 150 -16.30 -18.90 20.53
C GLU A 150 -16.10 -19.93 21.66
N VAL A 151 -16.94 -19.87 22.67
CA VAL A 151 -16.86 -20.75 23.85
C VAL A 151 -17.13 -22.25 23.55
N ASP A 152 -17.77 -22.52 22.41
CA ASP A 152 -17.98 -23.90 21.92
C ASP A 152 -16.77 -24.45 21.13
N GLY A 153 -15.68 -23.72 21.05
CA GLY A 153 -14.48 -24.08 20.31
C GLY A 153 -14.50 -23.67 18.85
N THR A 154 -15.59 -23.08 18.35
CA THR A 154 -15.70 -22.63 16.96
C THR A 154 -14.74 -21.47 16.67
N LEU A 155 -13.98 -21.60 15.58
CA LEU A 155 -13.09 -20.57 15.06
C LEU A 155 -13.60 -20.05 13.72
N SER A 156 -13.66 -18.74 13.54
CA SER A 156 -14.10 -18.14 12.28
C SER A 156 -13.33 -16.87 11.95
N LEU A 157 -12.94 -16.74 10.66
CA LEU A 157 -12.33 -15.53 10.16
C LEU A 157 -13.36 -14.42 10.04
N ARG A 158 -13.00 -13.22 10.49
CA ARG A 158 -13.83 -12.01 10.42
C ARG A 158 -13.09 -10.89 9.73
N GLN A 159 -13.85 -9.98 9.12
CA GLN A 159 -13.28 -8.76 8.56
C GLN A 159 -12.91 -7.79 9.70
N PRO A 160 -11.78 -7.06 9.58
CA PRO A 160 -11.40 -6.06 10.60
C PRO A 160 -12.44 -4.95 10.81
N THR A 161 -13.33 -4.72 9.86
CA THR A 161 -14.45 -3.78 9.96
C THR A 161 -15.44 -4.15 11.07
N LEU A 162 -15.41 -5.40 11.57
CA LEU A 162 -16.21 -5.81 12.73
C LEU A 162 -16.02 -4.87 13.93
N PHE A 163 -14.81 -4.32 14.12
CA PHE A 163 -14.55 -3.42 15.24
C PHE A 163 -15.36 -2.12 15.21
N LEU A 164 -15.88 -1.72 14.04
CA LEU A 164 -16.76 -0.54 13.91
C LEU A 164 -18.15 -0.75 14.52
N ASP A 165 -18.57 -2.01 14.67
CA ASP A 165 -19.87 -2.37 15.22
C ASP A 165 -19.79 -2.63 16.75
N LEU A 166 -18.58 -2.58 17.32
CA LEU A 166 -18.37 -2.86 18.74
C LEU A 166 -18.29 -1.58 19.57
N ILE A 167 -18.84 -1.62 20.76
CA ILE A 167 -18.86 -0.48 21.69
C ILE A 167 -17.74 -0.64 22.71
N PRO A 168 -16.86 0.36 22.91
CA PRO A 168 -15.84 0.29 23.95
C PRO A 168 -16.45 0.14 25.34
N SER A 169 -15.87 -0.72 26.18
CA SER A 169 -16.24 -0.80 27.59
C SER A 169 -15.67 0.40 28.36
N THR A 170 -16.16 0.58 29.60
CA THR A 170 -15.64 1.62 30.49
C THR A 170 -14.16 1.39 30.79
N LYS A 171 -13.43 2.49 30.93
CA LYS A 171 -11.99 2.46 31.22
C LYS A 171 -11.68 1.64 32.48
N GLY A 172 -10.76 0.69 32.37
CA GLY A 172 -10.35 -0.17 33.48
C GLY A 172 -11.16 -1.48 33.62
N THR A 173 -12.09 -1.77 32.70
CA THR A 173 -12.77 -3.06 32.67
C THR A 173 -11.75 -4.17 32.43
N LYS A 174 -11.67 -5.14 33.36
CA LYS A 174 -10.84 -6.32 33.18
C LYS A 174 -11.52 -7.29 32.22
N ALA A 175 -10.69 -7.97 31.41
CA ALA A 175 -11.20 -9.05 30.58
C ALA A 175 -11.84 -10.13 31.48
N PRO A 176 -13.04 -10.58 31.16
CA PRO A 176 -13.68 -11.69 31.93
C PRO A 176 -12.88 -12.97 31.67
N ASP A 177 -12.80 -13.81 32.69
CA ASP A 177 -12.35 -15.18 32.50
C ASP A 177 -13.52 -15.96 31.88
N VAL A 178 -13.32 -16.41 30.64
CA VAL A 178 -14.35 -17.11 29.87
C VAL A 178 -13.88 -18.54 29.61
N PRO A 179 -14.35 -19.53 30.40
CA PRO A 179 -13.97 -20.91 30.18
C PRO A 179 -14.52 -21.43 28.84
N GLY A 180 -13.78 -22.35 28.23
CA GLY A 180 -14.16 -22.97 26.95
C GLY A 180 -13.66 -22.26 25.71
N LEU A 181 -13.00 -21.08 25.83
CA LEU A 181 -12.36 -20.44 24.69
C LEU A 181 -11.15 -21.26 24.21
N PRO A 182 -10.97 -21.44 22.88
CA PRO A 182 -9.82 -22.10 22.32
C PRO A 182 -8.49 -21.44 22.72
N GLU A 183 -7.46 -22.26 22.92
CA GLU A 183 -6.10 -21.78 23.16
C GLU A 183 -5.54 -21.06 21.92
N CYS A 184 -4.58 -20.15 22.15
CA CYS A 184 -3.99 -19.33 21.07
C CYS A 184 -3.32 -20.18 19.98
N ASN A 185 -2.72 -21.33 20.33
CA ASN A 185 -2.10 -22.24 19.38
C ASN A 185 -3.11 -22.80 18.34
N LEU A 186 -4.31 -23.13 18.78
CA LEU A 186 -5.39 -23.59 17.88
C LEU A 186 -5.85 -22.47 16.95
N VAL A 187 -5.92 -21.24 17.45
CA VAL A 187 -6.25 -20.07 16.65
C VAL A 187 -5.17 -19.81 15.59
N GLU A 188 -3.88 -19.96 15.95
CA GLU A 188 -2.77 -19.79 15.02
C GLU A 188 -2.78 -20.84 13.91
N VAL A 189 -3.03 -22.12 14.26
CA VAL A 189 -3.16 -23.18 13.25
C VAL A 189 -4.30 -22.87 12.29
N HIS A 190 -5.47 -22.50 12.83
CA HIS A 190 -6.63 -22.12 12.01
C HIS A 190 -6.32 -20.93 11.10
N LEU A 191 -5.60 -19.92 11.62
CA LEU A 191 -5.17 -18.74 10.84
C LEU A 191 -4.25 -19.14 9.70
N VAL A 192 -3.25 -20.00 9.95
CA VAL A 192 -2.31 -20.45 8.92
C VAL A 192 -3.04 -21.17 7.79
N GLU A 193 -3.88 -22.13 8.14
CA GLU A 193 -4.57 -22.98 7.15
C GLU A 193 -5.61 -22.19 6.35
N ASN A 194 -6.43 -21.38 7.03
CA ASN A 194 -7.62 -20.78 6.42
C ASN A 194 -7.44 -19.34 5.95
N ALA A 195 -6.34 -18.67 6.34
CA ALA A 195 -6.11 -17.28 6.00
C ALA A 195 -4.74 -17.02 5.37
N LEU A 196 -3.64 -17.45 6.01
CA LEU A 196 -2.30 -17.10 5.54
C LEU A 196 -1.91 -17.85 4.26
N ASN A 197 -2.19 -19.15 4.17
CA ASN A 197 -1.91 -19.93 2.96
C ASN A 197 -2.70 -19.41 1.75
N PRO A 198 -4.04 -19.21 1.83
CA PRO A 198 -4.79 -18.57 0.74
C PRO A 198 -4.27 -17.17 0.37
N PHE A 199 -3.91 -16.36 1.37
CA PHE A 199 -3.35 -15.03 1.14
C PHE A 199 -2.01 -15.07 0.40
N LEU A 200 -1.13 -16.00 0.77
CA LEU A 200 0.15 -16.20 0.08
C LEU A 200 -0.06 -16.57 -1.40
N VAL A 201 -0.95 -17.52 -1.67
CA VAL A 201 -1.29 -17.94 -3.03
C VAL A 201 -1.88 -16.79 -3.85
N GLU A 202 -2.77 -15.99 -3.26
CA GLU A 202 -3.35 -14.80 -3.89
C GLU A 202 -2.26 -13.81 -4.31
N VAL A 203 -1.34 -13.48 -3.39
CA VAL A 203 -0.26 -12.52 -3.65
C VAL A 203 0.72 -13.06 -4.69
N GLN A 204 1.10 -14.34 -4.61
CA GLN A 204 1.97 -14.98 -5.61
C GLN A 204 1.34 -14.94 -7.01
N SER A 205 0.05 -15.30 -7.12
CA SER A 205 -0.67 -15.26 -8.38
C SER A 205 -0.76 -13.85 -8.97
N ALA A 206 -1.06 -12.85 -8.13
CA ALA A 206 -1.12 -11.44 -8.54
C ALA A 206 0.25 -10.96 -9.05
N ARG A 207 1.33 -11.27 -8.34
CA ARG A 207 2.70 -10.90 -8.73
C ARG A 207 3.16 -11.60 -10.01
N THR A 208 2.85 -12.87 -10.17
CA THR A 208 3.17 -13.60 -11.40
C THR A 208 2.51 -12.96 -12.62
N LYS A 209 1.23 -12.57 -12.49
CA LYS A 209 0.52 -11.85 -13.56
C LYS A 209 1.11 -10.46 -13.83
N GLU A 210 1.42 -9.71 -12.78
CA GLU A 210 2.05 -8.39 -12.93
C GLU A 210 3.41 -8.51 -13.63
N ASN A 211 4.25 -9.44 -13.18
CA ASN A 211 5.56 -9.68 -13.78
C ASN A 211 5.47 -10.13 -15.24
N SER A 212 4.47 -10.94 -15.61
CA SER A 212 4.29 -11.36 -17.02
C SER A 212 3.94 -10.17 -17.91
N VAL A 213 3.04 -9.28 -17.47
CA VAL A 213 2.68 -8.05 -18.20
C VAL A 213 3.88 -7.11 -18.33
N VAL A 214 4.60 -6.90 -17.23
CA VAL A 214 5.80 -6.04 -17.24
C VAL A 214 6.88 -6.59 -18.16
N ARG A 215 7.09 -7.92 -18.14
CA ARG A 215 8.03 -8.62 -19.05
C ARG A 215 7.66 -8.36 -20.51
N GLU A 216 6.40 -8.61 -20.87
CA GLU A 216 5.92 -8.44 -22.24
C GLU A 216 6.14 -7.00 -22.73
N HIS A 217 5.77 -6.00 -21.93
CA HIS A 217 5.99 -4.60 -22.28
C HIS A 217 7.48 -4.23 -22.43
N ILE A 218 8.34 -4.74 -21.58
CA ILE A 218 9.80 -4.51 -21.67
C ILE A 218 10.35 -5.16 -22.91
N GLU A 219 9.97 -6.39 -23.22
CA GLU A 219 10.42 -7.12 -24.42
C GLU A 219 9.99 -6.41 -25.69
N ILE A 220 8.72 -6.02 -25.82
CA ILE A 220 8.23 -5.24 -26.97
C ILE A 220 9.01 -3.93 -27.12
N SER A 221 9.16 -3.19 -26.01
CA SER A 221 9.84 -1.89 -26.04
C SER A 221 11.33 -2.01 -26.44
N LEU A 222 12.06 -2.95 -25.83
CA LEU A 222 13.48 -3.14 -26.13
C LEU A 222 13.71 -3.72 -27.52
N ASN A 223 12.88 -4.70 -27.95
CA ASN A 223 12.97 -5.23 -29.33
C ASN A 223 12.71 -4.13 -30.36
N THR A 224 11.71 -3.26 -30.14
CA THR A 224 11.46 -2.11 -31.03
C THR A 224 12.66 -1.15 -31.11
N LEU A 225 13.38 -0.94 -30.01
CA LEU A 225 14.59 -0.12 -30.00
C LEU A 225 15.76 -0.82 -30.71
N ILE A 226 15.93 -2.11 -30.53
CA ILE A 226 16.92 -2.96 -31.20
C ILE A 226 16.68 -2.93 -32.71
N ASP A 227 15.45 -3.17 -33.17
CA ASP A 227 15.09 -3.13 -34.58
C ASP A 227 15.41 -1.78 -35.23
N LYS A 228 15.03 -0.67 -34.58
CA LYS A 228 15.36 0.68 -35.04
C LYS A 228 16.86 0.92 -35.13
N GLN A 229 17.63 0.42 -34.18
CA GLN A 229 19.07 0.58 -34.17
C GLN A 229 19.73 -0.29 -35.24
N GLN A 230 19.22 -1.51 -35.51
CA GLN A 230 19.68 -2.37 -36.61
C GLN A 230 19.44 -1.72 -37.98
N ILE A 231 18.25 -1.14 -38.21
CA ILE A 231 17.95 -0.41 -39.44
C ILE A 231 18.94 0.74 -39.63
N LYS A 232 19.17 1.55 -38.60
CA LYS A 232 20.10 2.65 -38.63
C LYS A 232 21.54 2.22 -38.92
N LEU A 233 21.96 1.10 -38.32
CA LEU A 233 23.28 0.50 -38.61
C LEU A 233 23.37 0.05 -40.07
N GLY A 234 22.33 -0.64 -40.57
CA GLY A 234 22.25 -1.05 -41.98
C GLY A 234 22.40 0.11 -42.96
N GLU A 235 21.65 1.20 -42.75
CA GLU A 235 21.75 2.40 -43.56
C GLU A 235 23.18 3.01 -43.58
N GLN A 236 23.88 2.98 -42.46
CA GLN A 236 25.25 3.48 -42.38
C GLN A 236 26.26 2.55 -43.09
N LEU A 237 26.06 1.23 -42.98
CA LEU A 237 26.88 0.26 -43.70
C LEU A 237 26.69 0.38 -45.23
N GLU A 238 25.46 0.57 -45.71
CA GLU A 238 25.16 0.80 -47.12
C GLU A 238 25.86 2.05 -47.63
N ARG A 239 25.76 3.17 -46.93
CA ARG A 239 26.47 4.42 -47.30
C ARG A 239 27.99 4.26 -47.39
N ARG A 240 28.55 3.44 -46.48
CA ARG A 240 29.99 3.11 -46.55
C ARG A 240 30.33 2.32 -47.80
N VAL A 241 29.51 1.34 -48.18
CA VAL A 241 29.72 0.50 -49.38
C VAL A 241 29.60 1.33 -50.67
N GLU A 242 28.66 2.29 -50.70
CA GLU A 242 28.46 3.20 -51.83
C GLU A 242 29.60 4.23 -52.01
N GLY A 243 30.61 4.19 -51.14
CA GLY A 243 31.78 5.08 -51.23
C GLY A 243 31.50 6.56 -50.91
N GLN A 244 30.41 6.82 -50.18
CA GLN A 244 30.14 8.17 -49.69
C GLN A 244 31.20 8.57 -48.65
N VAL A 245 32.01 9.59 -48.98
CA VAL A 245 33.04 10.11 -48.07
C VAL A 245 32.36 10.96 -47.00
N ILE A 246 31.90 10.31 -45.92
CA ILE A 246 31.37 11.00 -44.76
C ILE A 246 32.46 10.98 -43.67
N PRO A 247 33.01 12.15 -43.27
CA PRO A 247 33.90 12.19 -42.12
C PRO A 247 33.22 11.58 -40.91
N ALA A 248 33.87 10.66 -40.21
CA ALA A 248 33.36 9.93 -39.04
C ALA A 248 32.38 8.79 -39.31
N ILE A 249 32.21 8.27 -40.53
CA ILE A 249 31.32 7.13 -40.81
C ILE A 249 31.69 5.89 -39.97
N GLU A 250 32.97 5.60 -39.83
CA GLU A 250 33.48 4.48 -39.03
C GLU A 250 33.18 4.69 -37.53
N GLY A 251 33.28 5.91 -37.04
CA GLY A 251 32.91 6.27 -35.67
C GLY A 251 31.42 6.10 -35.43
N ASN A 252 30.57 6.48 -36.39
CA ASN A 252 29.11 6.33 -36.28
C ASN A 252 28.68 4.85 -36.31
N ILE A 253 29.33 4.02 -37.14
CA ILE A 253 29.08 2.59 -37.21
C ILE A 253 29.43 1.95 -35.87
N LYS A 254 30.62 2.20 -35.33
CA LYS A 254 31.08 1.68 -34.06
C LYS A 254 30.14 2.10 -32.91
N GLN A 255 29.74 3.38 -32.89
CA GLN A 255 28.77 3.84 -31.88
C GLN A 255 27.41 3.15 -31.99
N ALA A 256 26.96 2.83 -33.22
CA ALA A 256 25.70 2.12 -33.43
C ALA A 256 25.79 0.66 -32.98
N GLU A 257 26.94 0.01 -33.20
CA GLU A 257 27.22 -1.35 -32.74
C GLU A 257 27.29 -1.40 -31.22
N ASP A 258 28.06 -0.52 -30.58
CA ASP A 258 28.16 -0.43 -29.12
C ASP A 258 26.78 -0.23 -28.47
N HIS A 259 25.94 0.62 -29.06
CA HIS A 259 24.58 0.86 -28.56
C HIS A 259 23.66 -0.35 -28.73
N LEU A 260 23.80 -1.10 -29.83
CA LEU A 260 23.08 -2.33 -30.09
C LEU A 260 23.43 -3.40 -29.02
N ASP A 261 24.72 -3.54 -28.73
CA ASP A 261 25.23 -4.46 -27.73
C ASP A 261 24.71 -4.11 -26.32
N GLU A 262 24.66 -2.81 -26.00
CA GLU A 262 24.10 -2.33 -24.74
C GLU A 262 22.61 -2.66 -24.62
N LEU A 263 21.81 -2.46 -25.69
CA LEU A 263 20.38 -2.78 -25.71
C LEU A 263 20.13 -4.28 -25.52
N ASN A 264 20.91 -5.12 -26.20
CA ASN A 264 20.84 -6.58 -26.07
C ASN A 264 21.20 -7.03 -24.64
N ALA A 265 22.29 -6.51 -24.09
CA ALA A 265 22.69 -6.80 -22.72
C ALA A 265 21.64 -6.33 -21.70
N ARG A 266 20.95 -5.21 -21.97
CA ARG A 266 19.86 -4.71 -21.15
C ARG A 266 18.64 -5.62 -21.23
N LEU A 267 18.29 -6.13 -22.41
CA LEU A 267 17.20 -7.07 -22.60
C LEU A 267 17.44 -8.35 -21.79
N GLU A 268 18.63 -8.93 -21.90
CA GLU A 268 18.99 -10.15 -21.16
C GLU A 268 18.98 -9.92 -19.64
N ARG A 269 19.55 -8.82 -19.14
CA ARG A 269 19.50 -8.48 -17.72
C ARG A 269 18.06 -8.37 -17.21
N ARG A 270 17.14 -7.76 -18.00
CA ARG A 270 15.74 -7.62 -17.62
C ARG A 270 14.98 -8.93 -17.67
N ARG A 271 15.23 -9.78 -18.64
CA ARG A 271 14.68 -11.15 -18.70
C ARG A 271 15.08 -11.95 -17.47
N HIS A 272 16.35 -11.89 -17.10
CA HIS A 272 16.86 -12.58 -15.92
C HIS A 272 16.26 -12.05 -14.62
N ALA A 273 16.16 -10.73 -14.48
CA ALA A 273 15.60 -10.10 -13.30
C ALA A 273 14.11 -10.40 -13.08
N LEU A 274 13.33 -10.61 -14.17
CA LEU A 274 11.90 -10.93 -14.12
C LEU A 274 11.64 -12.44 -14.21
N GLY A 275 12.62 -13.24 -14.61
CA GLY A 275 12.55 -14.70 -14.70
C GLY A 275 13.03 -15.43 -13.45
N GLY A 276 13.73 -14.75 -12.56
CA GLY A 276 14.26 -15.33 -11.33
C GLY A 276 13.26 -15.28 -10.20
N CYS A 277 12.29 -16.21 -10.19
CA CYS A 277 11.80 -16.92 -9.03
C CYS A 277 10.72 -17.95 -9.44
N PRO A 278 11.08 -19.13 -9.91
CA PRO A 278 10.28 -20.33 -9.68
C PRO A 278 10.92 -21.08 -8.53
N GLY A 279 10.31 -21.02 -7.34
CA GLY A 279 10.54 -22.00 -6.30
C GLY A 279 11.82 -21.84 -5.48
N GLY A 280 11.68 -21.18 -4.34
CA GLY A 280 12.66 -21.12 -3.30
C GLY A 280 12.07 -20.42 -2.08
N CYS A 281 11.22 -21.09 -1.35
CA CYS A 281 10.99 -20.92 0.09
C CYS A 281 11.45 -22.16 0.79
#